data_a5f6c87e6e1023499386230baa390b01
#
_entry.id   a5f6c87e6e1023499386230baa390b01
#
_cell.length_a   1.000
_cell.length_b   1.000
_cell.length_c   1.000
_cell.angle_alpha   90.00
_cell.angle_beta   90.00
_cell.angle_gamma   90.00
#
_symmetry.space_group_name_H-M   'P 1'
#
loop_
_entity.id
_entity.type
_entity.pdbx_description
1 polymer ?
#
loop_
_entity_poly.entity_id
_entity_poly.type
_entity_poly.pdbx_seq_one_letter_code
_entity_poly.pdbx_strand_id
1 'polypeptide(L)'
;MKTNGARFLESLNIPFELREYEVDPDDLSAITVAKKIGMPPEQVFKTLLVTGGTNIYRFAVIPGDAELDFKKLARAAGLRKAEMAPLKDVQPLTGYIRGGVTLFGVRKPYPVYIDETAILFDTISVSAGARGTQLILSPNDYLRAAHALEVEVQLADITKSGRPGGSQ
;
A
#
# COMPACT_ATOMS: atom_id res chain seq x y z
N MET A 1 5.78 -19.63 -1.66
CA MET A 1 6.03 -19.14 -3.03
C MET A 1 6.59 -17.74 -2.98
N LYS A 2 7.64 -17.51 -3.74
CA LYS A 2 8.23 -16.16 -3.77
C LYS A 2 7.51 -15.27 -4.76
N THR A 3 7.11 -14.11 -4.30
CA THR A 3 6.48 -13.09 -5.14
C THR A 3 7.53 -12.06 -5.56
N ASN A 4 7.15 -11.17 -6.47
CA ASN A 4 8.02 -10.08 -6.88
C ASN A 4 8.37 -9.17 -5.71
N GLY A 5 7.42 -8.93 -4.81
CA GLY A 5 7.69 -8.11 -3.62
C GLY A 5 8.72 -8.76 -2.71
N ALA A 6 8.59 -10.06 -2.46
CA ALA A 6 9.54 -10.77 -1.64
C ALA A 6 10.94 -10.77 -2.26
N ARG A 7 11.01 -11.00 -3.57
CA ARG A 7 12.30 -10.97 -4.28
C ARG A 7 12.97 -9.61 -4.22
N PHE A 8 12.17 -8.55 -4.31
CA PHE A 8 12.70 -7.20 -4.22
C PHE A 8 13.33 -6.95 -2.85
N LEU A 9 12.63 -7.32 -1.78
CA LEU A 9 13.17 -7.17 -0.43
C LEU A 9 14.42 -8.02 -0.21
N GLU A 10 14.43 -9.24 -0.72
CA GLU A 10 15.62 -10.09 -0.62
C GLU A 10 16.82 -9.47 -1.32
N SER A 11 16.60 -8.84 -2.46
CA SER A 11 17.69 -8.20 -3.20
C SER A 11 18.31 -7.04 -2.42
N LEU A 12 17.58 -6.47 -1.47
CA LEU A 12 18.05 -5.39 -0.61
C LEU A 12 18.53 -5.89 0.76
N ASN A 13 18.50 -7.20 0.99
CA ASN A 13 18.82 -7.82 2.28
C ASN A 13 17.92 -7.29 3.41
N ILE A 14 16.65 -7.04 3.09
CA ILE A 14 15.66 -6.59 4.07
C ILE A 14 14.94 -7.79 4.64
N PRO A 15 14.93 -7.98 5.97
CA PRO A 15 14.22 -9.09 6.59
C PRO A 15 12.71 -8.87 6.53
N PHE A 16 11.97 -9.94 6.34
CA PHE A 16 10.51 -9.90 6.33
C PHE A 16 9.97 -11.29 6.63
N GLU A 17 8.70 -11.33 7.02
CA GLU A 17 7.95 -12.57 7.16
C GLU A 17 6.92 -12.61 6.03
N LEU A 18 6.71 -13.79 5.44
CA LEU A 18 5.58 -14.00 4.52
C LEU A 18 4.46 -14.66 5.30
N ARG A 19 3.25 -14.17 5.07
CA ARG A 19 2.07 -14.78 5.67
C ARG A 19 1.04 -15.02 4.57
N GLU A 20 0.71 -16.30 4.34
CA GLU A 20 -0.24 -16.69 3.31
C GLU A 20 -1.63 -16.83 3.89
N TYR A 21 -2.64 -16.62 3.04
CA TYR A 21 -4.03 -16.78 3.44
C TYR A 21 -4.85 -17.20 2.24
N GLU A 22 -6.00 -17.81 2.50
CA GLU A 22 -6.91 -18.24 1.43
C GLU A 22 -7.66 -17.03 0.88
N VAL A 23 -7.60 -16.85 -0.43
CA VAL A 23 -8.23 -15.72 -1.11
C VAL A 23 -9.72 -15.98 -1.27
N ASP A 24 -10.53 -14.98 -0.89
CA ASP A 24 -11.94 -14.93 -1.24
C ASP A 24 -12.10 -13.88 -2.33
N PRO A 25 -12.34 -14.29 -3.60
CA PRO A 25 -12.45 -13.34 -4.70
C PRO A 25 -13.60 -12.36 -4.54
N ASP A 26 -14.58 -12.68 -3.72
CA ASP A 26 -15.73 -11.81 -3.49
C ASP A 26 -15.46 -10.79 -2.36
N ASP A 27 -14.37 -10.95 -1.62
CA ASP A 27 -14.04 -10.03 -0.55
C ASP A 27 -12.51 -9.88 -0.45
N LEU A 28 -11.99 -8.89 -1.17
CA LEU A 28 -10.56 -8.58 -1.21
C LEU A 28 -10.17 -7.50 -0.21
N SER A 29 -11.08 -7.10 0.68
CA SER A 29 -10.83 -5.99 1.59
C SER A 29 -9.67 -6.27 2.53
N ALA A 30 -8.96 -5.21 2.90
CA ALA A 30 -7.86 -5.30 3.84
C ALA A 30 -8.33 -5.74 5.22
N ILE A 31 -9.57 -5.43 5.59
CA ILE A 31 -10.15 -5.86 6.86
C ILE A 31 -10.25 -7.39 6.90
N THR A 32 -10.73 -8.00 5.81
CA THR A 32 -10.82 -9.45 5.72
C THR A 32 -9.42 -10.09 5.71
N VAL A 33 -8.49 -9.51 4.97
CA VAL A 33 -7.10 -9.99 4.98
C VAL A 33 -6.53 -9.94 6.39
N ALA A 34 -6.75 -8.85 7.11
CA ALA A 34 -6.26 -8.69 8.48
C ALA A 34 -6.77 -9.83 9.38
N LYS A 35 -8.06 -10.15 9.28
CA LYS A 35 -8.62 -11.27 10.05
C LYS A 35 -7.93 -12.59 9.71
N LYS A 36 -7.69 -12.84 8.44
CA LYS A 36 -7.12 -14.11 7.99
C LYS A 36 -5.66 -14.28 8.40
N ILE A 37 -4.90 -13.20 8.47
CA ILE A 37 -3.50 -13.27 8.90
C ILE A 37 -3.31 -13.00 10.40
N GLY A 38 -4.39 -12.69 11.12
CA GLY A 38 -4.31 -12.52 12.56
C GLY A 38 -3.68 -11.21 13.00
N MET A 39 -3.88 -10.13 12.25
CA MET A 39 -3.36 -8.81 12.60
C MET A 39 -4.49 -7.78 12.68
N PRO A 40 -4.34 -6.74 13.51
CA PRO A 40 -5.34 -5.67 13.53
C PRO A 40 -5.40 -4.97 12.16
N PRO A 41 -6.60 -4.56 11.70
CA PRO A 41 -6.70 -3.93 10.38
C PRO A 41 -5.96 -2.60 10.27
N GLU A 42 -5.77 -1.88 11.38
CA GLU A 42 -5.00 -0.64 11.36
C GLU A 42 -3.51 -0.87 11.10
N GLN A 43 -3.05 -2.11 11.23
CA GLN A 43 -1.66 -2.51 11.02
C GLN A 43 -1.45 -3.14 9.64
N VAL A 44 -2.53 -3.44 8.92
CA VAL A 44 -2.49 -4.02 7.58
C VAL A 44 -2.71 -2.90 6.58
N PHE A 45 -1.64 -2.48 5.89
CA PHE A 45 -1.70 -1.34 4.99
C PHE A 45 -2.05 -1.78 3.58
N LYS A 46 -2.88 -1.01 2.92
CA LYS A 46 -3.27 -1.23 1.52
C LYS A 46 -2.61 -0.18 0.64
N THR A 47 -2.22 -0.60 -0.56
CA THR A 47 -1.54 0.26 -1.52
C THR A 47 -2.53 0.60 -2.63
N LEU A 48 -2.78 1.89 -2.80
CA LEU A 48 -3.75 2.41 -3.75
C LEU A 48 -3.05 3.21 -4.85
N LEU A 49 -3.47 3.01 -6.09
CA LEU A 49 -3.00 3.84 -7.19
C LEU A 49 -3.96 4.99 -7.36
N VAL A 50 -3.44 6.21 -7.32
CA VAL A 50 -4.23 7.43 -7.47
C VAL A 50 -3.72 8.23 -8.65
N THR A 51 -4.59 9.07 -9.20
CA THR A 51 -4.24 9.93 -10.32
C THR A 51 -4.56 11.38 -9.97
N GLY A 52 -3.71 12.28 -10.46
CA GLY A 52 -3.94 13.71 -10.38
C GLY A 52 -4.29 14.32 -11.73
N GLY A 53 -4.58 13.48 -12.70
CA GLY A 53 -4.88 13.90 -14.07
C GLY A 53 -4.16 13.03 -15.07
N THR A 54 -4.16 13.44 -16.32
CA THR A 54 -3.55 12.66 -17.39
C THR A 54 -2.06 12.40 -17.12
N ASN A 55 -1.69 11.15 -17.09
CA ASN A 55 -0.30 10.69 -16.88
C ASN A 55 0.30 11.11 -15.54
N ILE A 56 -0.53 11.46 -14.57
CA ILE A 56 -0.07 11.81 -13.23
C ILE A 56 -0.55 10.73 -12.28
N TYR A 57 0.37 9.90 -11.77
CA TYR A 57 0.03 8.79 -10.89
C TYR A 57 0.88 8.83 -9.63
N ARG A 58 0.29 8.37 -8.53
CA ARG A 58 0.95 8.29 -7.22
C ARG A 58 0.46 7.05 -6.51
N PHE A 59 1.28 6.52 -5.60
CA PHE A 59 0.83 5.49 -4.68
C PHE A 59 0.48 6.11 -3.34
N ALA A 60 -0.64 5.66 -2.78
CA ALA A 60 -1.02 6.01 -1.42
C ALA A 60 -1.11 4.72 -0.61
N VAL A 61 -0.43 4.67 0.52
CA VAL A 61 -0.36 3.49 1.37
C VAL A 61 -0.99 3.85 2.71
N ILE A 62 -2.13 3.24 3.03
CA ILE A 62 -2.92 3.62 4.19
C ILE A 62 -3.38 2.39 4.98
N PRO A 63 -3.74 2.57 6.27
CA PRO A 63 -4.30 1.47 7.06
C PRO A 63 -5.53 0.86 6.40
N GLY A 64 -5.70 -0.45 6.59
CA GLY A 64 -6.78 -1.20 5.97
C GLY A 64 -8.17 -0.76 6.38
N ASP A 65 -8.31 -0.22 7.60
CA ASP A 65 -9.59 0.25 8.10
C ASP A 65 -9.79 1.76 7.91
N ALA A 66 -8.89 2.42 7.20
CA ALA A 66 -8.97 3.86 6.97
C ALA A 66 -9.43 4.16 5.54
N GLU A 67 -9.91 5.38 5.35
CA GLU A 67 -10.24 5.90 4.03
C GLU A 67 -9.23 6.96 3.64
N LEU A 68 -8.83 6.95 2.37
CA LEU A 68 -7.93 7.97 1.83
C LEU A 68 -8.64 9.32 1.78
N ASP A 69 -7.98 10.36 2.27
CA ASP A 69 -8.45 11.73 2.13
C ASP A 69 -7.76 12.34 0.93
N PHE A 70 -8.49 12.46 -0.18
CA PHE A 70 -7.91 12.92 -1.44
C PHE A 70 -7.40 14.36 -1.37
N LYS A 71 -8.02 15.21 -0.56
CA LYS A 71 -7.55 16.59 -0.40
C LYS A 71 -6.22 16.63 0.33
N LYS A 72 -6.09 15.83 1.39
CA LYS A 72 -4.82 15.74 2.13
C LYS A 72 -3.72 15.16 1.24
N LEU A 73 -4.06 14.13 0.46
CA LEU A 73 -3.09 13.54 -0.46
C LEU A 73 -2.66 14.55 -1.53
N ALA A 74 -3.60 15.22 -2.14
CA ALA A 74 -3.28 16.21 -3.17
C ALA A 74 -2.37 17.29 -2.62
N ARG A 75 -2.64 17.77 -1.40
CA ARG A 75 -1.80 18.77 -0.75
C ARG A 75 -0.38 18.25 -0.52
N ALA A 76 -0.27 17.03 0.01
CA ALA A 76 1.05 16.43 0.26
C ALA A 76 1.83 16.21 -1.04
N ALA A 77 1.12 15.86 -2.10
CA ALA A 77 1.75 15.54 -3.39
C ALA A 77 1.95 16.78 -4.29
N GLY A 78 1.47 17.95 -3.87
CA GLY A 78 1.55 19.13 -4.70
C GLY A 78 0.64 19.08 -5.93
N LEU A 79 -0.47 18.39 -5.83
CA LEU A 79 -1.43 18.24 -6.93
C LEU A 79 -2.64 19.12 -6.71
N ARG A 80 -3.29 19.53 -7.80
CA ARG A 80 -4.52 20.32 -7.69
C ARG A 80 -5.66 19.46 -7.17
N LYS A 81 -5.71 18.20 -7.59
CA LYS A 81 -6.71 17.25 -7.12
C LYS A 81 -6.15 15.84 -7.21
N ALA A 82 -6.77 14.92 -6.52
CA ALA A 82 -6.42 13.51 -6.58
C ALA A 82 -7.69 12.68 -6.53
N GLU A 83 -7.69 11.55 -7.24
CA GLU A 83 -8.80 10.60 -7.23
C GLU A 83 -8.24 9.21 -7.48
N MET A 84 -9.04 8.19 -7.21
CA MET A 84 -8.60 6.83 -7.50
C MET A 84 -8.38 6.66 -9.00
N ALA A 85 -7.29 6.01 -9.36
CA ALA A 85 -7.10 5.62 -10.76
C ALA A 85 -8.19 4.63 -11.15
N PRO A 86 -8.69 4.68 -12.38
CA PRO A 86 -9.67 3.70 -12.84
C PRO A 86 -9.15 2.29 -12.66
N LEU A 87 -10.01 1.39 -12.20
CA LEU A 87 -9.60 0.01 -11.94
C LEU A 87 -8.95 -0.64 -13.17
N LYS A 88 -9.46 -0.34 -14.37
CA LYS A 88 -8.93 -0.88 -15.63
C LYS A 88 -7.48 -0.49 -15.89
N ASP A 89 -6.99 0.59 -15.26
CA ASP A 89 -5.65 1.08 -15.49
C ASP A 89 -4.63 0.51 -14.49
N VAL A 90 -5.10 -0.12 -13.42
CA VAL A 90 -4.20 -0.57 -12.35
C VAL A 90 -3.20 -1.60 -12.85
N GLN A 91 -3.67 -2.65 -13.52
CA GLN A 91 -2.77 -3.71 -13.98
C GLN A 91 -1.82 -3.23 -15.09
N PRO A 92 -2.28 -2.50 -16.12
CA PRO A 92 -1.34 -2.01 -17.12
C PRO A 92 -0.25 -1.12 -16.56
N LEU A 93 -0.55 -0.31 -15.54
CA LEU A 93 0.41 0.65 -14.99
C LEU A 93 1.32 0.03 -13.94
N THR A 94 0.82 -0.91 -13.14
CA THR A 94 1.60 -1.46 -12.03
C THR A 94 2.14 -2.85 -12.27
N GLY A 95 1.48 -3.63 -13.11
CA GLY A 95 1.77 -5.05 -13.28
C GLY A 95 1.05 -5.92 -12.28
N TYR A 96 0.26 -5.34 -11.38
CA TYR A 96 -0.46 -6.05 -10.32
C TYR A 96 -1.96 -5.85 -10.46
N ILE A 97 -2.73 -6.78 -9.90
CA ILE A 97 -4.18 -6.68 -9.90
C ILE A 97 -4.66 -6.21 -8.53
N ARG A 98 -5.90 -5.72 -8.48
CA ARG A 98 -6.54 -5.28 -7.24
C ARG A 98 -6.42 -6.38 -6.18
N GLY A 99 -6.06 -5.99 -4.97
CA GLY A 99 -5.84 -6.92 -3.85
C GLY A 99 -4.41 -7.44 -3.79
N GLY A 100 -3.62 -7.23 -4.84
CA GLY A 100 -2.22 -7.66 -4.87
C GLY A 100 -1.26 -6.56 -5.24
N VAL A 101 -1.68 -5.29 -5.19
CA VAL A 101 -0.82 -4.16 -5.55
C VAL A 101 0.21 -3.93 -4.45
N THR A 102 1.46 -3.77 -4.85
CA THR A 102 2.56 -3.40 -3.95
C THR A 102 3.47 -2.41 -4.67
N LEU A 103 4.28 -1.70 -3.91
CA LEU A 103 5.30 -0.80 -4.46
C LEU A 103 6.43 -1.58 -5.14
N PHE A 104 6.69 -2.79 -4.64
CA PHE A 104 7.92 -3.51 -4.95
C PHE A 104 7.77 -4.33 -6.22
N GLY A 105 8.70 -4.14 -7.15
CA GLY A 105 8.64 -4.84 -8.42
C GLY A 105 7.60 -4.30 -9.38
N VAL A 106 7.11 -3.08 -9.15
CA VAL A 106 6.13 -2.47 -10.06
C VAL A 106 6.73 -2.26 -11.44
N ARG A 107 5.86 -2.29 -12.44
CA ARG A 107 6.28 -2.08 -13.83
C ARG A 107 6.90 -0.70 -14.02
N LYS A 108 6.33 0.31 -13.37
CA LYS A 108 6.85 1.67 -13.37
C LYS A 108 6.67 2.27 -11.99
N PRO A 109 7.74 2.72 -11.34
CA PRO A 109 7.60 3.32 -10.01
C PRO A 109 7.02 4.72 -10.09
N TYR A 110 6.20 5.06 -9.11
CA TYR A 110 5.60 6.38 -8.95
C TYR A 110 5.90 6.90 -7.54
N PRO A 111 5.84 8.22 -7.33
CA PRO A 111 5.98 8.76 -5.97
C PRO A 111 4.99 8.10 -5.01
N VAL A 112 5.41 7.96 -3.76
CA VAL A 112 4.70 7.21 -2.74
C VAL A 112 4.42 8.10 -1.54
N TYR A 113 3.18 8.09 -1.09
CA TYR A 113 2.75 8.78 0.13
C TYR A 113 2.22 7.73 1.09
N ILE A 114 2.83 7.64 2.26
CA ILE A 114 2.53 6.61 3.25
C ILE A 114 1.92 7.31 4.44
N ASP A 115 0.75 6.84 4.89
CA ASP A 115 0.12 7.44 6.05
C ASP A 115 1.07 7.36 7.25
N GLU A 116 1.18 8.47 7.96
CA GLU A 116 2.18 8.61 9.03
C GLU A 116 1.96 7.63 10.18
N THR A 117 0.76 7.05 10.30
CA THR A 117 0.49 6.05 11.34
C THR A 117 1.34 4.79 11.19
N ALA A 118 1.94 4.57 10.02
CA ALA A 118 2.77 3.39 9.81
C ALA A 118 3.90 3.27 10.83
N ILE A 119 4.45 4.40 11.27
CA ILE A 119 5.59 4.39 12.20
C ILE A 119 5.19 4.07 13.65
N LEU A 120 3.89 3.95 13.91
CA LEU A 120 3.40 3.64 15.27
C LEU A 120 3.54 2.16 15.63
N PHE A 121 3.85 1.32 14.65
CA PHE A 121 3.89 -0.13 14.85
C PHE A 121 5.31 -0.67 14.74
N ASP A 122 5.58 -1.78 15.44
CA ASP A 122 6.86 -2.48 15.28
C ASP A 122 6.93 -3.13 13.90
N THR A 123 5.81 -3.64 13.42
CA THR A 123 5.70 -4.20 12.07
C THR A 123 4.40 -3.78 11.42
N ILE A 124 4.41 -3.73 10.11
CA ILE A 124 3.20 -3.55 9.30
C ILE A 124 3.10 -4.68 8.29
N SER A 125 1.90 -4.89 7.77
CA SER A 125 1.66 -5.86 6.72
C SER A 125 1.28 -5.13 5.44
N VAL A 126 1.86 -5.57 4.33
CA VAL A 126 1.54 -5.03 3.00
C VAL A 126 1.45 -6.20 2.02
N SER A 127 0.79 -5.98 0.88
CA SER A 127 0.72 -7.01 -0.15
C SER A 127 2.12 -7.37 -0.65
N ALA A 128 2.31 -8.65 -0.92
CA ALA A 128 3.56 -9.15 -1.46
C ALA A 128 3.62 -9.10 -2.99
N GLY A 129 2.58 -8.61 -3.65
CA GLY A 129 2.50 -8.60 -5.11
C GLY A 129 1.64 -9.70 -5.69
N ALA A 130 0.89 -10.38 -4.84
CA ALA A 130 -0.06 -11.40 -5.26
C ALA A 130 -1.16 -11.49 -4.22
N ARG A 131 -2.37 -11.78 -4.67
CA ARG A 131 -3.46 -12.11 -3.73
C ARG A 131 -3.05 -13.34 -2.94
N GLY A 132 -3.35 -13.35 -1.66
CA GLY A 132 -3.08 -14.52 -0.82
C GLY A 132 -1.75 -14.50 -0.09
N THR A 133 -0.94 -13.46 -0.26
CA THR A 133 0.36 -13.37 0.39
C THR A 133 0.62 -11.94 0.88
N GLN A 134 0.99 -11.84 2.14
CA GLN A 134 1.37 -10.56 2.75
C GLN A 134 2.82 -10.58 3.18
N LEU A 135 3.47 -9.44 3.10
CA LEU A 135 4.79 -9.20 3.67
C LEU A 135 4.62 -8.51 5.01
N ILE A 136 5.34 -8.98 6.02
CA ILE A 136 5.34 -8.36 7.34
C ILE A 136 6.76 -7.93 7.64
N LEU A 137 6.93 -6.62 7.88
CA LEU A 137 8.25 -6.03 8.07
C LEU A 137 8.12 -4.76 8.90
N SER A 138 9.26 -4.27 9.40
CA SER A 138 9.24 -3.02 10.16
C SER A 138 8.95 -1.83 9.23
N PRO A 139 8.31 -0.79 9.75
CA PRO A 139 8.08 0.43 8.95
C PRO A 139 9.39 1.04 8.43
N ASN A 140 10.45 1.02 9.22
CA ASN A 140 11.73 1.56 8.77
C ASN A 140 12.27 0.78 7.57
N ASP A 141 12.15 -0.54 7.60
CA ASP A 141 12.57 -1.38 6.47
C ASP A 141 11.69 -1.15 5.26
N TYR A 142 10.38 -0.96 5.48
CA TYR A 142 9.46 -0.63 4.39
C TYR A 142 9.84 0.69 3.72
N LEU A 143 10.17 1.72 4.52
CA LEU A 143 10.61 3.01 4.00
C LEU A 143 11.93 2.87 3.24
N ARG A 144 12.87 2.08 3.77
CA ARG A 144 14.15 1.85 3.10
C ARG A 144 13.93 1.20 1.73
N ALA A 145 13.03 0.22 1.66
CA ALA A 145 12.72 -0.43 0.41
C ALA A 145 12.04 0.53 -0.57
N ALA A 146 11.15 1.39 -0.08
CA ALA A 146 10.49 2.38 -0.92
C ALA A 146 11.49 3.38 -1.49
N HIS A 147 12.43 3.85 -0.67
CA HIS A 147 13.48 4.76 -1.13
C HIS A 147 14.36 4.13 -2.20
N ALA A 148 14.55 2.81 -2.16
CA ALA A 148 15.34 2.12 -3.16
C ALA A 148 14.72 2.16 -4.57
N LEU A 149 13.44 2.54 -4.68
CA LEU A 149 12.77 2.74 -5.96
C LEU A 149 13.17 4.06 -6.63
N GLU A 150 13.89 4.92 -5.91
CA GLU A 150 14.39 6.20 -6.43
C GLU A 150 13.26 7.14 -6.86
N VAL A 151 12.19 7.16 -6.08
CA VAL A 151 11.07 8.08 -6.26
C VAL A 151 10.88 8.88 -4.97
N GLU A 152 10.05 9.90 -5.03
CA GLU A 152 9.69 10.64 -3.84
C GLU A 152 8.92 9.70 -2.89
N VAL A 153 9.33 9.67 -1.61
CA VAL A 153 8.66 8.90 -0.57
C VAL A 153 8.40 9.84 0.59
N GLN A 154 7.16 9.96 0.99
CA GLN A 154 6.78 10.89 2.05
C GLN A 154 5.81 10.26 3.02
N LEU A 155 6.10 10.41 4.33
CA LEU A 155 5.13 10.13 5.38
C LEU A 155 4.27 11.38 5.56
N ALA A 156 2.96 11.21 5.60
CA ALA A 156 2.05 12.32 5.75
C ALA A 156 0.72 11.84 6.31
N ASP A 157 -0.06 12.77 6.85
CA ASP A 157 -1.42 12.49 7.24
C ASP A 157 -2.28 12.54 5.98
N ILE A 158 -2.68 11.38 5.47
CA ILE A 158 -3.43 11.27 4.22
C ILE A 158 -4.76 10.52 4.38
N THR A 159 -5.18 10.24 5.59
CA THR A 159 -6.45 9.56 5.82
C THR A 159 -7.48 10.54 6.37
N LYS A 160 -8.75 10.17 6.21
CA LYS A 160 -9.84 10.99 6.73
C LYS A 160 -9.78 11.02 8.25
N SER A 161 -10.00 12.20 8.79
CA SER A 161 -10.05 12.41 10.23
C SER A 161 -11.24 11.68 10.81
N GLY A 162 -11.14 11.37 12.08
CA GLY A 162 -12.21 10.71 12.78
C GLY A 162 -11.86 9.29 13.05
N ARG A 163 -12.83 8.44 13.09
CA ARG A 163 -12.61 7.09 13.52
C ARG A 163 -12.47 6.15 12.35
N PRO A 164 -11.59 5.18 12.50
CA PRO A 164 -11.51 4.10 11.54
C PRO A 164 -12.88 3.42 11.43
N GLY A 165 -13.06 2.80 10.27
CA GLY A 165 -14.30 2.16 10.03
C GLY A 165 -15.42 3.13 9.94
N GLY A 166 -15.06 4.28 9.76
CA GLY A 166 -15.96 5.24 9.44
C GLY A 166 -16.94 5.46 10.48
N SER A 167 -16.84 5.29 11.31
CA SER A 167 -17.77 5.61 12.09
C SER A 167 -18.43 6.70 11.68
N GLN A 168 -18.60 6.76 11.27
CA GLN A 168 -19.12 7.53 10.85
C GLN A 168 -19.32 7.48 10.06
#